data_727992ac64a5cb2db7e713c7dd5cec66
#
_entry.id   727992ac64a5cb2db7e713c7dd5cec66
#
_cell.length_a   1.000
_cell.length_b   1.000
_cell.length_c   1.000
_cell.angle_alpha   90.00
_cell.angle_beta   90.00
_cell.angle_gamma   90.00
#
_symmetry.space_group_name_H-M   'P 1'
#
loop_
_entity.id
_entity.type
_entity.pdbx_description
1 polymer ?
#
loop_
_entity_poly.entity_id
_entity_poly.type
_entity_poly.pdbx_seq_one_letter_code
_entity_poly.pdbx_strand_id
1 'polypeptide(L)'
;AIARGVQFGGLNTERALLEGISLSAQTLKPWLRQILRLLPAQSELTTRIGELIGDLERFQLDSIPSSTGREYSGFASLLLFRDQPPVELIFERFQSVDDEKQSSWVINLHTSLEHLGEVWLKSTFSQSNVELVMWAVEKKTAELAKEGSLDLQEAFSELGLHMLSFQ
;
A
#
# COMPACT_ATOMS: atom_id res chain seq x y z
N ALA A 1 -8.99 -9.60 4.60
CA ALA A 1 -7.57 -9.50 5.02
C ALA A 1 -7.04 -8.08 4.81
N ILE A 2 -7.19 -7.46 3.63
CA ILE A 2 -6.68 -6.12 3.28
C ILE A 2 -7.25 -5.02 4.21
N ALA A 3 -8.57 -5.01 4.48
CA ALA A 3 -9.20 -4.02 5.36
C ALA A 3 -8.61 -4.05 6.79
N ARG A 4 -8.22 -5.21 7.30
CA ARG A 4 -7.51 -5.34 8.58
C ARG A 4 -6.08 -4.81 8.49
N GLY A 5 -5.35 -5.09 7.40
CA GLY A 5 -3.98 -4.58 7.20
C GLY A 5 -3.92 -3.05 7.22
N VAL A 6 -4.86 -2.38 6.54
CA VAL A 6 -4.98 -0.91 6.54
C VAL A 6 -5.34 -0.36 7.93
N GLN A 7 -6.22 -1.02 8.66
CA GLN A 7 -6.55 -0.63 10.04
C GLN A 7 -5.36 -0.75 11.01
N PHE A 8 -4.49 -1.75 10.81
CA PHE A 8 -3.33 -2.00 11.68
C PHE A 8 -2.07 -1.28 11.25
N GLY A 9 -2.02 -0.72 10.03
CA GLY A 9 -0.86 -0.02 9.47
C GLY A 9 -0.50 1.31 10.13
N GLY A 10 -1.23 1.74 11.16
CA GLY A 10 -0.91 2.94 11.95
C GLY A 10 -1.36 4.26 11.33
N LEU A 11 -1.95 4.29 10.13
CA LEU A 11 -2.46 5.50 9.47
C LEU A 11 -3.51 6.27 10.27
N ASN A 12 -4.25 5.57 11.12
CA ASN A 12 -5.30 6.16 11.96
C ASN A 12 -4.84 6.46 13.40
N THR A 13 -3.59 6.18 13.75
CA THR A 13 -3.10 6.30 15.13
C THR A 13 -3.10 7.76 15.58
N GLU A 14 -2.63 8.67 14.75
CA GLU A 14 -2.56 10.10 15.06
C GLU A 14 -3.95 10.73 15.10
N ARG A 15 -4.83 10.33 14.18
CA ARG A 15 -6.22 10.77 14.18
C ARG A 15 -6.96 10.28 15.43
N ALA A 16 -6.78 9.02 15.82
CA ALA A 16 -7.37 8.47 17.03
C ALA A 16 -6.87 9.17 18.29
N LEU A 17 -5.59 9.57 18.34
CA LEU A 17 -5.03 10.37 19.43
C LEU A 17 -5.63 11.77 19.48
N LEU A 18 -5.81 12.42 18.33
CA LEU A 18 -6.44 13.74 18.22
C LEU A 18 -7.92 13.71 18.63
N GLU A 19 -8.62 12.64 18.30
CA GLU A 19 -10.04 12.42 18.63
C GLU A 19 -10.23 11.86 20.06
N GLY A 20 -9.15 11.66 20.83
CA GLY A 20 -9.21 11.11 22.20
C GLY A 20 -9.68 9.65 22.26
N ILE A 21 -9.65 8.93 21.15
CA ILE A 21 -10.04 7.53 21.07
C ILE A 21 -8.92 6.69 21.67
N SER A 22 -9.26 5.84 22.63
CA SER A 22 -8.31 4.89 23.22
C SER A 22 -7.75 3.98 22.11
N LEU A 23 -6.47 4.15 21.80
CA LEU A 23 -5.77 3.27 20.86
C LEU A 23 -5.81 1.86 21.42
N SER A 24 -6.50 0.96 20.73
CA SER A 24 -6.36 -0.46 21.04
C SER A 24 -4.87 -0.81 20.89
N ALA A 25 -4.33 -1.62 21.79
CA ALA A 25 -2.93 -2.08 21.80
C ALA A 25 -2.51 -2.84 20.53
N GLN A 26 -3.29 -2.75 19.47
CA GLN A 26 -3.19 -3.51 18.22
C GLN A 26 -2.64 -2.68 17.04
N THR A 27 -2.26 -1.42 17.23
CA THR A 27 -1.62 -0.65 16.15
C THR A 27 -0.11 -0.98 16.12
N LEU A 28 0.39 -1.31 14.93
CA LEU A 28 1.75 -1.82 14.71
C LEU A 28 2.83 -0.89 15.26
N LYS A 29 2.77 0.40 14.99
CA LYS A 29 3.80 1.38 15.37
C LYS A 29 3.97 1.53 16.90
N PRO A 30 2.93 1.72 17.72
CA PRO A 30 3.05 1.70 19.18
C PRO A 30 3.60 0.39 19.73
N TRP A 31 3.20 -0.74 19.15
CA TRP A 31 3.68 -2.06 19.54
C TRP A 31 5.18 -2.23 19.22
N LEU A 32 5.64 -1.84 18.04
CA LEU A 32 7.06 -1.85 17.69
C LEU A 32 7.89 -0.95 18.61
N ARG A 33 7.39 0.25 18.95
CA ARG A 33 8.06 1.14 19.90
C ARG A 33 8.12 0.54 21.30
N GLN A 34 7.11 -0.22 21.72
CA GLN A 34 7.12 -0.93 23.00
C GLN A 34 8.16 -2.05 23.01
N ILE A 35 8.24 -2.86 21.95
CA ILE A 35 9.29 -3.88 21.79
C ILE A 35 10.66 -3.23 21.83
N LEU A 36 10.86 -2.14 21.10
CA LEU A 36 12.16 -1.42 21.03
C LEU A 36 12.66 -1.01 22.43
N ARG A 37 11.74 -0.65 23.36
CA ARG A 37 12.09 -0.30 24.74
C ARG A 37 12.51 -1.50 25.59
N LEU A 38 12.11 -2.70 25.19
CA LEU A 38 12.42 -3.93 25.94
C LEU A 38 13.66 -4.63 25.43
N LEU A 39 14.15 -4.25 24.24
CA LEU A 39 15.34 -4.85 23.65
C LEU A 39 16.65 -4.18 24.12
N PRO A 40 17.74 -4.93 24.19
CA PRO A 40 19.08 -4.35 24.44
C PRO A 40 19.44 -3.35 23.34
N ALA A 41 19.96 -2.17 23.70
CA ALA A 41 20.24 -1.07 22.77
C ALA A 41 21.19 -1.41 21.61
N GLN A 42 22.00 -2.44 21.73
CA GLN A 42 22.98 -2.85 20.71
C GLN A 42 22.63 -4.15 20.00
N SER A 43 21.37 -4.58 20.02
CA SER A 43 20.95 -5.79 19.30
C SER A 43 20.66 -5.47 17.83
N GLU A 44 20.94 -6.41 16.93
CA GLU A 44 20.56 -6.32 15.51
C GLU A 44 19.05 -6.10 15.35
N LEU A 45 18.24 -6.73 16.21
CA LEU A 45 16.80 -6.54 16.24
C LEU A 45 16.41 -5.10 16.56
N THR A 46 17.12 -4.42 17.43
CA THR A 46 16.89 -3.01 17.76
C THR A 46 17.09 -2.12 16.55
N THR A 47 18.14 -2.35 15.78
CA THR A 47 18.44 -1.63 14.54
C THR A 47 17.32 -1.87 13.51
N ARG A 48 16.97 -3.12 13.25
CA ARG A 48 15.94 -3.48 12.26
C ARG A 48 14.54 -2.93 12.61
N ILE A 49 14.17 -2.97 13.90
CA ILE A 49 12.87 -2.40 14.34
C ILE A 49 12.92 -0.88 14.24
N GLY A 50 14.05 -0.25 14.52
CA GLY A 50 14.22 1.19 14.34
C GLY A 50 14.06 1.63 12.88
N GLU A 51 14.68 0.90 11.95
CA GLU A 51 14.54 1.10 10.51
C GLU A 51 13.08 0.95 10.06
N LEU A 52 12.40 -0.13 10.48
CA LEU A 52 10.99 -0.35 10.16
C LEU A 52 10.08 0.77 10.67
N ILE A 53 10.33 1.29 11.88
CA ILE A 53 9.59 2.45 12.39
C ILE A 53 9.86 3.69 11.53
N GLY A 54 11.12 3.91 11.14
CA GLY A 54 11.50 5.01 10.26
C GLY A 54 10.81 4.95 8.89
N ASP A 55 10.73 3.76 8.31
CA ASP A 55 10.03 3.54 7.04
C ASP A 55 8.53 3.80 7.17
N LEU A 56 7.89 3.29 8.23
CA LEU A 56 6.49 3.59 8.52
C LEU A 56 6.24 5.10 8.70
N GLU A 57 7.15 5.81 9.35
CA GLU A 57 7.06 7.28 9.52
C GLU A 57 7.23 8.02 8.20
N ARG A 58 8.14 7.57 7.34
CA ARG A 58 8.31 8.12 5.99
C ARG A 58 7.04 7.95 5.16
N PHE A 59 6.47 6.74 5.13
CA PHE A 59 5.20 6.48 4.44
C PHE A 59 4.05 7.35 4.96
N GLN A 60 4.02 7.60 6.28
CA GLN A 60 3.02 8.49 6.87
C GLN A 60 3.22 9.95 6.43
N LEU A 61 4.47 10.43 6.37
CA LEU A 61 4.78 11.78 5.89
C LEU A 61 4.47 11.96 4.41
N ASP A 62 4.79 10.97 3.58
CA ASP A 62 4.49 10.97 2.15
C ASP A 62 2.97 10.93 1.88
N SER A 63 2.18 10.48 2.87
CA SER A 63 0.71 10.47 2.80
C SER A 63 0.07 11.83 3.14
N ILE A 64 0.84 12.81 3.61
CA ILE A 64 0.33 14.16 3.90
C ILE A 64 0.16 14.90 2.58
N PRO A 65 -1.06 15.35 2.21
CA PRO A 65 -1.28 16.09 0.98
C PRO A 65 -0.42 17.35 0.97
N SER A 66 0.45 17.49 -0.03
CA SER A 66 1.16 18.74 -0.24
C SER A 66 0.15 19.82 -0.61
N SER A 67 0.13 20.93 0.11
CA SER A 67 -0.81 22.06 -0.01
C SER A 67 -0.70 22.87 -1.31
N THR A 68 -0.14 22.30 -2.37
CA THR A 68 0.03 22.94 -3.68
C THR A 68 -1.20 22.74 -4.55
N GLY A 69 -2.33 23.38 -4.20
CA GLY A 69 -3.39 23.85 -5.13
C GLY A 69 -4.07 22.87 -6.10
N ARG A 70 -3.65 21.61 -6.19
CA ARG A 70 -4.35 20.53 -6.88
C ARG A 70 -4.98 19.65 -5.81
N GLU A 71 -6.24 19.30 -5.98
CA GLU A 71 -6.95 18.35 -5.11
C GLU A 71 -6.36 16.93 -5.30
N TYR A 72 -5.11 16.80 -4.89
CA TYR A 72 -4.40 15.54 -4.80
C TYR A 72 -4.57 15.00 -3.39
N SER A 73 -5.18 13.87 -3.25
CA SER A 73 -5.18 13.15 -1.99
C SER A 73 -4.59 11.76 -2.21
N GLY A 74 -3.59 11.44 -1.44
CA GLY A 74 -2.93 10.14 -1.51
C GLY A 74 -2.56 9.64 -0.12
N PHE A 75 -2.35 8.35 0.01
CA PHE A 75 -1.78 7.76 1.21
C PHE A 75 -0.96 6.53 0.83
N ALA A 76 0.08 6.27 1.61
CA ALA A 76 0.90 5.08 1.50
C ALA A 76 0.54 4.06 2.59
N SER A 77 0.64 2.79 2.28
CA SER A 77 0.40 1.69 3.20
C SER A 77 1.40 0.56 2.96
N LEU A 78 1.85 -0.06 4.05
CA LEU A 78 2.70 -1.24 4.01
C LEU A 78 1.90 -2.44 4.51
N LEU A 79 1.73 -3.44 3.65
CA LEU A 79 1.12 -4.71 4.03
C LEU A 79 2.21 -5.68 4.47
N LEU A 80 2.11 -6.16 5.70
CA LEU A 80 3.02 -7.13 6.26
C LEU A 80 2.37 -8.50 6.28
N PHE A 81 3.05 -9.49 5.76
CA PHE A 81 2.66 -10.89 5.77
C PHE A 81 3.64 -11.68 6.64
N ARG A 82 3.18 -12.78 7.22
CA ARG A 82 3.99 -13.56 8.16
C ARG A 82 5.22 -14.18 7.51
N ASP A 83 5.02 -14.76 6.32
CA ASP A 83 6.02 -15.60 5.64
C ASP A 83 6.31 -15.07 4.22
N GLN A 84 6.03 -13.79 3.96
CA GLN A 84 6.27 -13.16 2.66
C GLN A 84 6.83 -11.75 2.85
N PRO A 85 7.57 -11.24 1.88
CA PRO A 85 8.04 -9.87 1.87
C PRO A 85 6.89 -8.86 2.02
N PRO A 86 7.18 -7.68 2.55
CA PRO A 86 6.20 -6.61 2.62
C PRO A 86 5.74 -6.18 1.23
N VAL A 87 4.50 -5.73 1.15
CA VAL A 87 3.94 -5.11 -0.05
C VAL A 87 3.70 -3.65 0.23
N GLU A 88 4.37 -2.79 -0.51
CA GLU A 88 4.19 -1.34 -0.47
C GLU A 88 3.04 -0.95 -1.37
N LEU A 89 2.13 -0.12 -0.88
CA LEU A 89 0.99 0.39 -1.61
C LEU A 89 0.95 1.91 -1.50
N ILE A 90 0.85 2.59 -2.64
CA ILE A 90 0.63 4.03 -2.71
C ILE A 90 -0.70 4.25 -3.43
N PHE A 91 -1.63 4.91 -2.76
CA PHE A 91 -2.95 5.26 -3.27
C PHE A 91 -2.96 6.74 -3.61
N GLU A 92 -3.37 7.07 -4.82
CA GLU A 92 -3.45 8.44 -5.31
C GLU A 92 -4.84 8.67 -5.89
N ARG A 93 -5.49 9.75 -5.48
CA ARG A 93 -6.78 10.16 -6.04
C ARG A 93 -6.59 11.41 -6.88
N PHE A 94 -7.07 11.34 -8.10
CA PHE A 94 -7.09 12.47 -9.02
C PHE A 94 -8.54 12.92 -9.22
N GLN A 95 -8.80 14.21 -8.97
CA GLN A 95 -10.08 14.84 -9.31
C GLN A 95 -9.88 15.65 -10.59
N SER A 96 -10.80 15.49 -11.55
CA SER A 96 -10.83 16.34 -12.73
C SER A 96 -11.37 17.72 -12.35
N VAL A 97 -10.70 18.79 -12.79
CA VAL A 97 -11.11 20.17 -12.51
C VAL A 97 -12.41 20.51 -13.27
N ASP A 98 -12.66 19.85 -14.40
CA ASP A 98 -13.78 20.14 -15.29
C ASP A 98 -15.04 19.29 -15.02
N ASP A 99 -14.91 18.21 -14.26
CA ASP A 99 -16.05 17.34 -13.93
C ASP A 99 -15.87 16.71 -12.54
N GLU A 100 -16.53 17.27 -11.53
CA GLU A 100 -16.52 16.77 -10.13
C GLU A 100 -16.95 15.29 -10.01
N LYS A 101 -17.54 14.72 -11.04
CA LYS A 101 -18.02 13.32 -11.07
C LYS A 101 -16.96 12.34 -11.59
N GLN A 102 -15.88 12.79 -12.21
CA GLN A 102 -14.82 11.92 -12.70
C GLN A 102 -13.61 11.93 -11.78
N SER A 103 -13.69 11.17 -10.70
CA SER A 103 -12.51 10.85 -9.90
C SER A 103 -11.89 9.54 -10.38
N SER A 104 -10.59 9.53 -10.58
CA SER A 104 -9.82 8.32 -10.83
C SER A 104 -8.91 8.02 -9.63
N TRP A 105 -8.69 6.73 -9.39
CA TRP A 105 -7.74 6.25 -8.41
C TRP A 105 -6.56 5.59 -9.13
N VAL A 106 -5.36 5.88 -8.67
CA VAL A 106 -4.16 5.15 -9.05
C VAL A 106 -3.63 4.45 -7.81
N ILE A 107 -3.39 3.16 -7.93
CA ILE A 107 -2.78 2.35 -6.89
C ILE A 107 -1.47 1.81 -7.45
N ASN A 108 -0.36 2.24 -6.85
CA ASN A 108 0.96 1.72 -7.14
C ASN A 108 1.30 0.67 -6.08
N LEU A 109 1.68 -0.52 -6.52
CA LEU A 109 2.12 -1.61 -5.67
C LEU A 109 3.58 -1.94 -6.01
N HIS A 110 4.38 -2.14 -4.96
CA HIS A 110 5.74 -2.64 -5.06
C HIS A 110 5.94 -3.80 -4.08
N THR A 111 6.61 -4.84 -4.54
CA THR A 111 7.04 -5.95 -3.69
C THR A 111 8.25 -6.64 -4.30
N SER A 112 9.07 -7.26 -3.44
CA SER A 112 10.21 -8.08 -3.85
C SER A 112 10.02 -9.50 -3.35
N LEU A 113 9.69 -10.41 -4.24
CA LEU A 113 9.39 -11.81 -3.93
C LEU A 113 10.61 -12.68 -4.23
N GLU A 114 10.99 -13.57 -3.30
CA GLU A 114 12.20 -14.39 -3.39
C GLU A 114 12.34 -15.18 -4.71
N HIS A 115 11.22 -15.66 -5.26
CA HIS A 115 11.22 -16.48 -6.47
C HIS A 115 10.76 -15.76 -7.74
N LEU A 116 10.24 -14.54 -7.60
CA LEU A 116 9.69 -13.74 -8.70
C LEU A 116 10.46 -12.45 -8.94
N GLY A 117 11.39 -12.10 -8.04
CA GLY A 117 12.11 -10.83 -8.08
C GLY A 117 11.24 -9.62 -7.73
N GLU A 118 11.70 -8.45 -8.11
CA GLU A 118 10.98 -7.19 -7.88
C GLU A 118 9.86 -7.00 -8.89
N VAL A 119 8.71 -6.60 -8.39
CA VAL A 119 7.48 -6.35 -9.16
C VAL A 119 6.88 -5.02 -8.77
N TRP A 120 6.56 -4.21 -9.75
CA TRP A 120 5.76 -3.00 -9.64
C TRP A 120 4.47 -3.17 -10.43
N LEU A 121 3.35 -2.82 -9.84
CA LEU A 121 2.05 -2.82 -10.49
C LEU A 121 1.41 -1.46 -10.30
N LYS A 122 1.06 -0.81 -11.40
CA LYS A 122 0.24 0.39 -11.42
C LYS A 122 -1.16 0.01 -11.86
N SER A 123 -2.15 0.30 -11.03
CA SER A 123 -3.56 0.06 -11.30
C SER A 123 -4.29 1.39 -11.36
N THR A 124 -4.92 1.69 -12.48
CA THR A 124 -5.72 2.91 -12.65
C THR A 124 -7.19 2.53 -12.68
N PHE A 125 -7.96 3.08 -11.76
CA PHE A 125 -9.40 2.86 -11.61
C PHE A 125 -10.14 4.11 -12.04
N SER A 126 -11.06 3.97 -12.99
CA SER A 126 -11.96 5.05 -13.42
C SER A 126 -13.37 4.50 -13.51
N GLN A 127 -14.25 4.93 -12.60
CA GLN A 127 -15.59 4.36 -12.44
C GLN A 127 -15.52 2.84 -12.19
N SER A 128 -16.03 2.01 -13.12
CA SER A 128 -15.96 0.54 -13.07
C SER A 128 -14.82 -0.05 -13.92
N ASN A 129 -14.00 0.79 -14.54
CA ASN A 129 -12.91 0.34 -15.42
C ASN A 129 -11.58 0.29 -14.69
N VAL A 130 -10.76 -0.72 -15.03
CA VAL A 130 -9.43 -0.92 -14.47
C VAL A 130 -8.41 -1.10 -15.60
N GLU A 131 -7.34 -0.35 -15.55
CA GLU A 131 -6.16 -0.53 -16.38
C GLU A 131 -4.99 -0.92 -15.51
N LEU A 132 -4.23 -1.92 -15.94
CA LEU A 132 -3.09 -2.44 -15.21
C LEU A 132 -1.83 -2.36 -16.06
N VAL A 133 -0.76 -1.87 -15.46
CA VAL A 133 0.59 -1.90 -16.03
C VAL A 133 1.53 -2.51 -15.01
N MET A 134 2.22 -3.58 -15.39
CA MET A 134 3.16 -4.30 -14.55
C MET A 134 4.57 -4.21 -15.09
N TRP A 135 5.52 -3.99 -14.21
CA TRP A 135 6.94 -4.12 -14.47
C TRP A 135 7.51 -5.21 -13.57
N ALA A 136 8.26 -6.12 -14.14
CA ALA A 136 8.98 -7.16 -13.41
C ALA A 136 10.44 -7.17 -13.87
N VAL A 137 11.36 -7.34 -12.92
CA VAL A 137 12.79 -7.49 -13.25
C VAL A 137 13.02 -8.81 -13.96
N GLU A 138 12.35 -9.85 -13.51
CA GLU A 138 12.49 -11.20 -14.07
C GLU A 138 11.50 -11.43 -15.22
N LYS A 139 12.04 -11.80 -16.41
CA LYS A 139 11.22 -12.12 -17.59
C LYS A 139 10.19 -13.22 -17.32
N LYS A 140 10.59 -14.24 -16.56
CA LYS A 140 9.69 -15.35 -16.16
C LYS A 140 8.47 -14.84 -15.39
N THR A 141 8.66 -13.86 -14.53
CA THR A 141 7.57 -13.24 -13.75
C THR A 141 6.59 -12.50 -14.64
N ALA A 142 7.09 -11.78 -15.65
CA ALA A 142 6.24 -11.13 -16.65
C ALA A 142 5.44 -12.13 -17.48
N GLU A 143 6.04 -13.28 -17.82
CA GLU A 143 5.37 -14.37 -18.55
C GLU A 143 4.26 -15.00 -17.69
N LEU A 144 4.54 -15.33 -16.42
CA LEU A 144 3.55 -15.85 -15.48
C LEU A 144 2.37 -14.89 -15.28
N ALA A 145 2.65 -13.60 -15.18
CA ALA A 145 1.60 -12.59 -15.03
C ALA A 145 0.69 -12.52 -16.25
N LYS A 146 1.24 -12.65 -17.46
CA LYS A 146 0.44 -12.74 -18.69
C LYS A 146 -0.44 -13.97 -18.73
N GLU A 147 0.08 -15.12 -18.31
CA GLU A 147 -0.68 -16.37 -18.22
C GLU A 147 -1.85 -16.23 -17.22
N GLY A 148 -1.62 -15.61 -16.06
CA GLY A 148 -2.63 -15.38 -15.03
C GLY A 148 -3.59 -14.22 -15.30
N SER A 149 -3.46 -13.53 -16.43
CA SER A 149 -4.26 -12.32 -16.71
C SER A 149 -5.76 -12.61 -16.86
N LEU A 150 -6.14 -13.79 -17.34
CA LEU A 150 -7.54 -14.20 -17.45
C LEU A 150 -8.18 -14.42 -16.08
N ASP A 151 -7.49 -15.09 -15.15
CA ASP A 151 -7.97 -15.31 -13.78
C ASP A 151 -8.15 -13.96 -13.06
N LEU A 152 -7.24 -13.03 -13.32
CA LEU A 152 -7.32 -11.68 -12.77
C LEU A 152 -8.52 -10.91 -13.34
N GLN A 153 -8.79 -11.05 -14.64
CA GLN A 153 -9.95 -10.45 -15.29
C GLN A 153 -11.27 -11.00 -14.72
N GLU A 154 -11.35 -12.31 -14.49
CA GLU A 154 -12.51 -12.93 -13.83
C GLU A 154 -12.71 -12.39 -12.42
N ALA A 155 -11.64 -12.31 -11.62
CA ALA A 155 -11.71 -11.77 -10.27
C ALA A 155 -12.19 -10.30 -10.23
N PHE A 156 -11.76 -9.46 -11.17
CA PHE A 156 -12.28 -8.10 -11.30
C PHE A 156 -13.77 -8.08 -11.70
N SER A 157 -14.16 -8.95 -12.62
CA SER A 157 -15.56 -9.07 -13.08
C SER A 157 -16.51 -9.46 -11.94
N GLU A 158 -16.08 -10.36 -11.05
CA GLU A 158 -16.84 -10.73 -9.84
C GLU A 158 -17.07 -9.54 -8.89
N LEU A 159 -16.16 -8.56 -8.90
CA LEU A 159 -16.26 -7.33 -8.13
C LEU A 159 -17.03 -6.22 -8.86
N GLY A 160 -17.56 -6.48 -10.07
CA GLY A 160 -18.23 -5.50 -10.90
C GLY A 160 -17.29 -4.51 -11.59
N LEU A 161 -16.01 -4.86 -11.72
CA LEU A 161 -14.99 -4.08 -12.38
C LEU A 161 -14.64 -4.69 -13.74
N HIS A 162 -14.35 -3.83 -14.72
CA HIS A 162 -13.98 -4.24 -16.07
C HIS A 162 -12.50 -3.95 -16.33
N MET A 163 -11.70 -4.98 -16.49
CA MET A 163 -10.30 -4.83 -16.86
C MET A 163 -10.20 -4.49 -18.35
N LEU A 164 -9.76 -3.27 -18.67
CA LEU A 164 -9.61 -2.78 -20.04
C LEU A 164 -8.29 -3.21 -20.65
N SER A 165 -7.22 -3.23 -19.87
CA SER A 165 -5.89 -3.61 -20.33
C SER A 165 -5.04 -4.18 -19.22
N PHE A 166 -4.14 -5.10 -19.59
CA PHE A 166 -3.03 -5.58 -18.76
C PHE A 166 -1.77 -5.61 -19.64
N GLN A 167 -0.75 -4.83 -19.26
CA GLN A 167 0.50 -4.64 -20.02
C GLN A 167 1.70 -4.99 -19.17
#